data_52e177b77768d8f1838d416019be175e
#
_entry.id   52e177b77768d8f1838d416019be175e
#
_cell.length_a   1.000
_cell.length_b   1.000
_cell.length_c   1.000
_cell.angle_alpha   90.00
_cell.angle_beta   90.00
_cell.angle_gamma   90.00
#
_symmetry.space_group_name_H-M   'P 1'
#
loop_
_entity.id
_entity.type
_entity.pdbx_description
1 polymer ?
#
loop_
_entity_poly.entity_id
_entity_poly.type
_entity_poly.pdbx_seq_one_letter_code
_entity_poly.pdbx_strand_id
1 'polypeptide(L)'
;MTALDASRLGLGAMTHYYGLFESLFKDTSIQPYDASINYNDEQHRFGQVARNWDRIHPRGSEKWNALIKEWVDKKFIIDPTMTIYSAGRDVMRMRNADWHDKYTLQSLWEFYQPNRYAHGAYWFDWTTEDEVAWKKFYQVWMDFVVDFKNAGGRVTTGSDSGFIYQTYGFGYVLELEMLQEAGFHPLEVIRSATYYGAQALHEPKG
;
A
#
# COMPACT_ATOMS: atom_id res chain seq x y z
N MET A 1 -18.24 -2.92 3.09
CA MET A 1 -17.46 -3.69 4.10
C MET A 1 -16.06 -3.11 4.12
N THR A 2 -15.59 -2.65 5.26
CA THR A 2 -14.25 -2.10 5.45
C THR A 2 -13.27 -3.18 5.91
N ALA A 3 -11.96 -2.87 5.92
CA ALA A 3 -10.95 -3.79 6.48
C ALA A 3 -11.19 -4.03 7.98
N LEU A 4 -11.70 -3.04 8.70
CA LEU A 4 -12.09 -3.20 10.11
C LEU A 4 -13.24 -4.21 10.26
N ASP A 5 -14.29 -4.11 9.41
CA ASP A 5 -15.39 -5.07 9.43
C ASP A 5 -14.91 -6.49 9.14
N ALA A 6 -14.04 -6.64 8.12
CA ALA A 6 -13.46 -7.94 7.77
C ALA A 6 -12.62 -8.53 8.92
N SER A 7 -11.83 -7.70 9.62
CA SER A 7 -11.07 -8.15 10.80
C SER A 7 -11.96 -8.61 11.96
N ARG A 8 -13.13 -8.02 12.11
CA ARG A 8 -14.14 -8.43 13.10
C ARG A 8 -14.80 -9.76 12.75
N LEU A 9 -14.86 -10.09 11.45
CA LEU A 9 -15.34 -11.36 10.94
C LEU A 9 -14.26 -12.47 10.91
N GLY A 10 -13.05 -12.18 11.38
CA GLY A 10 -11.98 -13.17 11.51
C GLY A 10 -10.83 -13.06 10.50
N LEU A 11 -10.82 -12.04 9.64
CA LEU A 11 -9.64 -11.79 8.80
C LEU A 11 -8.44 -11.46 9.70
N GLY A 12 -7.34 -12.20 9.53
CA GLY A 12 -6.13 -12.05 10.36
C GLY A 12 -5.04 -11.16 9.78
N ALA A 13 -5.12 -10.87 8.48
CA ALA A 13 -4.11 -10.07 7.77
C ALA A 13 -4.70 -9.34 6.57
N MET A 14 -4.03 -8.29 6.14
CA MET A 14 -4.33 -7.62 4.86
C MET A 14 -3.05 -7.27 4.13
N THR A 15 -3.15 -7.23 2.80
CA THR A 15 -2.15 -6.60 1.93
C THR A 15 -2.68 -5.26 1.44
N HIS A 16 -1.77 -4.34 1.08
CA HIS A 16 -2.09 -3.02 0.56
C HIS A 16 -2.83 -2.15 1.59
N TYR A 17 -3.74 -1.30 1.12
CA TYR A 17 -4.48 -0.33 1.91
C TYR A 17 -6.01 -0.45 1.75
N TYR A 18 -6.49 -1.36 0.93
CA TYR A 18 -7.91 -1.44 0.57
C TYR A 18 -8.79 -1.69 1.80
N GLY A 19 -9.77 -0.84 1.98
CA GLY A 19 -10.71 -0.90 3.10
C GLY A 19 -10.17 -0.37 4.43
N LEU A 20 -8.86 -0.03 4.51
CA LEU A 20 -8.26 0.56 5.71
C LEU A 20 -8.78 1.98 5.92
N PHE A 21 -8.59 2.85 4.93
CA PHE A 21 -8.93 4.27 5.06
C PHE A 21 -10.43 4.52 5.03
N GLU A 22 -11.20 3.66 4.40
CA GLU A 22 -12.65 3.64 4.48
C GLU A 22 -13.16 3.40 5.90
N SER A 23 -12.38 2.68 6.72
CA SER A 23 -12.65 2.53 8.16
C SER A 23 -12.47 3.83 8.95
N LEU A 24 -11.76 4.80 8.39
CA LEU A 24 -11.42 6.08 9.01
C LEU A 24 -12.18 7.26 8.44
N PHE A 25 -13.08 7.09 7.47
CA PHE A 25 -13.85 8.21 6.94
C PHE A 25 -14.66 8.92 8.03
N LYS A 26 -14.63 10.25 8.02
CA LYS A 26 -15.45 11.11 8.90
C LYS A 26 -16.92 10.97 8.56
N ASP A 27 -17.21 10.84 7.28
CA ASP A 27 -18.54 10.60 6.73
C ASP A 27 -18.60 9.21 6.14
N THR A 28 -19.29 8.31 6.81
CA THR A 28 -19.44 6.91 6.40
C THR A 28 -20.34 6.71 5.18
N SER A 29 -21.00 7.77 4.69
CA SER A 29 -21.75 7.75 3.43
C SER A 29 -20.85 7.86 2.20
N ILE A 30 -19.58 8.26 2.39
CA ILE A 30 -18.61 8.33 1.29
C ILE A 30 -18.40 6.92 0.71
N GLN A 31 -18.72 6.80 -0.56
CA GLN A 31 -18.46 5.61 -1.34
C GLN A 31 -17.40 5.93 -2.39
N PRO A 32 -16.11 5.64 -2.15
CA PRO A 32 -15.07 5.87 -3.15
C PRO A 32 -15.29 5.00 -4.40
N TYR A 33 -16.04 3.93 -4.23
CA TYR A 33 -16.46 3.02 -5.30
C TYR A 33 -17.98 2.94 -5.32
N ASP A 34 -18.61 3.60 -6.24
CA ASP A 34 -20.06 3.48 -6.45
C ASP A 34 -20.43 2.18 -7.17
N ALA A 35 -21.73 1.89 -7.26
CA ALA A 35 -22.20 0.66 -7.88
C ALA A 35 -21.96 0.58 -9.41
N SER A 36 -21.57 1.68 -10.04
CA SER A 36 -21.29 1.76 -11.48
C SER A 36 -19.79 1.59 -11.79
N ILE A 37 -18.92 1.49 -10.76
CA ILE A 37 -17.49 1.38 -10.98
C ILE A 37 -17.14 0.11 -11.77
N ASN A 38 -16.32 0.30 -12.79
CA ASN A 38 -15.65 -0.82 -13.43
C ASN A 38 -14.38 -1.15 -12.64
N TYR A 39 -14.41 -2.24 -11.90
CA TYR A 39 -13.25 -2.69 -11.10
C TYR A 39 -12.02 -3.03 -11.93
N ASN A 40 -12.18 -3.25 -13.24
CA ASN A 40 -11.06 -3.42 -14.17
C ASN A 40 -10.42 -2.09 -14.58
N ASP A 41 -11.06 -0.95 -14.29
CA ASP A 41 -10.46 0.36 -14.44
C ASP A 41 -9.61 0.67 -13.20
N GLU A 42 -8.40 0.16 -13.18
CA GLU A 42 -7.49 0.29 -12.05
C GLU A 42 -7.06 1.74 -11.82
N GLN A 43 -6.86 2.50 -12.89
CA GLN A 43 -6.50 3.89 -12.79
C GLN A 43 -7.56 4.70 -12.03
N HIS A 44 -8.84 4.51 -12.38
CA HIS A 44 -9.94 5.12 -11.64
C HIS A 44 -9.99 4.66 -10.19
N ARG A 45 -9.91 3.34 -9.96
CA ARG A 45 -9.96 2.73 -8.64
C ARG A 45 -8.88 3.28 -7.71
N PHE A 46 -7.64 3.36 -8.16
CA PHE A 46 -6.54 3.88 -7.37
C PHE A 46 -6.63 5.40 -7.17
N GLY A 47 -7.02 6.13 -8.20
CA GLY A 47 -7.22 7.58 -8.11
C GLY A 47 -8.27 7.96 -7.05
N GLN A 48 -9.38 7.23 -6.97
CA GLN A 48 -10.46 7.54 -6.01
C GLN A 48 -10.02 7.42 -4.56
N VAL A 49 -9.24 6.43 -4.19
CA VAL A 49 -8.73 6.30 -2.81
C VAL A 49 -7.84 7.48 -2.45
N ALA A 50 -6.88 7.80 -3.31
CA ALA A 50 -5.95 8.88 -3.06
C ALA A 50 -6.63 10.25 -2.94
N ARG A 51 -7.66 10.52 -3.76
CA ARG A 51 -8.42 11.78 -3.73
C ARG A 51 -9.21 12.00 -2.45
N ASN A 52 -9.42 10.97 -1.64
CA ASN A 52 -10.14 11.05 -0.38
C ASN A 52 -9.21 11.12 0.86
N TRP A 53 -7.93 11.35 0.69
CA TRP A 53 -6.92 11.34 1.75
C TRP A 53 -7.21 12.29 2.91
N ASP A 54 -7.89 13.41 2.69
CA ASP A 54 -8.22 14.44 3.68
C ASP A 54 -9.59 14.26 4.36
N ARG A 55 -10.38 13.28 3.88
CA ARG A 55 -11.73 12.99 4.40
C ARG A 55 -11.73 12.01 5.57
N ILE A 56 -10.59 11.49 5.94
CA ILE A 56 -10.43 10.58 7.07
C ILE A 56 -10.27 11.34 8.37
N HIS A 57 -10.51 10.65 9.48
CA HIS A 57 -10.12 11.13 10.81
C HIS A 57 -8.60 11.32 10.85
N PRO A 58 -8.09 12.45 11.35
CA PRO A 58 -6.66 12.74 11.30
C PRO A 58 -5.84 11.81 12.18
N ARG A 59 -4.55 11.70 11.87
CA ARG A 59 -3.56 11.01 12.69
C ARG A 59 -3.67 11.42 14.16
N GLY A 60 -3.62 10.44 15.06
CA GLY A 60 -3.69 10.66 16.51
C GLY A 60 -5.09 10.95 17.06
N SER A 61 -6.13 11.02 16.22
CA SER A 61 -7.51 11.14 16.68
C SER A 61 -7.97 9.88 17.43
N GLU A 62 -9.04 10.02 18.21
CA GLU A 62 -9.64 8.88 18.91
C GLU A 62 -9.97 7.72 17.97
N LYS A 63 -10.56 8.02 16.81
CA LYS A 63 -10.92 7.00 15.81
C LYS A 63 -9.71 6.30 15.22
N TRP A 64 -8.65 7.06 14.90
CA TRP A 64 -7.39 6.53 14.42
C TRP A 64 -6.74 5.57 15.43
N ASN A 65 -6.63 6.04 16.67
CA ASN A 65 -6.02 5.26 17.76
C ASN A 65 -6.87 4.03 18.14
N ALA A 66 -8.19 4.14 18.10
CA ALA A 66 -9.10 3.03 18.38
C ALA A 66 -8.96 1.92 17.34
N LEU A 67 -8.84 2.26 16.05
CA LEU A 67 -8.61 1.27 14.98
C LEU A 67 -7.28 0.55 15.17
N ILE A 68 -6.21 1.29 15.42
CA ILE A 68 -4.88 0.73 15.69
C ILE A 68 -4.94 -0.22 16.88
N LYS A 69 -5.53 0.24 17.98
CA LYS A 69 -5.65 -0.58 19.19
C LYS A 69 -6.42 -1.89 18.93
N GLU A 70 -7.57 -1.82 18.25
CA GLU A 70 -8.37 -3.00 17.95
C GLU A 70 -7.58 -4.01 17.12
N TRP A 71 -6.82 -3.56 16.13
CA TRP A 71 -6.02 -4.46 15.29
C TRP A 71 -4.80 -5.03 16.03
N VAL A 72 -4.17 -4.26 16.90
CA VAL A 72 -3.09 -4.77 17.77
C VAL A 72 -3.62 -5.85 18.72
N ASP A 73 -4.75 -5.61 19.38
CA ASP A 73 -5.40 -6.57 20.30
C ASP A 73 -5.78 -7.87 19.57
N LYS A 74 -6.21 -7.77 18.31
CA LYS A 74 -6.54 -8.92 17.44
C LYS A 74 -5.31 -9.62 16.85
N LYS A 75 -4.11 -9.10 17.09
CA LYS A 75 -2.86 -9.56 16.44
C LYS A 75 -2.93 -9.52 14.91
N PHE A 76 -3.68 -8.56 14.36
CA PHE A 76 -3.81 -8.36 12.93
C PHE A 76 -2.45 -8.06 12.29
N ILE A 77 -2.25 -8.47 11.06
CA ILE A 77 -1.00 -8.26 10.32
C ILE A 77 -1.29 -7.35 9.13
N ILE A 78 -0.39 -6.39 8.90
CA ILE A 78 -0.41 -5.56 7.70
C ILE A 78 0.83 -5.88 6.87
N ASP A 79 0.62 -6.23 5.61
CA ASP A 79 1.63 -6.25 4.55
C ASP A 79 1.37 -5.05 3.64
N PRO A 80 2.07 -3.94 3.80
CA PRO A 80 1.69 -2.71 3.11
C PRO A 80 1.95 -2.78 1.60
N THR A 81 3.00 -3.47 1.15
CA THR A 81 3.40 -3.49 -0.26
C THR A 81 3.45 -2.08 -0.89
N MET A 82 4.07 -1.14 -0.18
CA MET A 82 4.13 0.27 -0.59
C MET A 82 4.78 0.44 -1.95
N THR A 83 5.75 -0.40 -2.23
CA THR A 83 6.54 -0.39 -3.46
C THR A 83 5.68 -0.41 -4.72
N ILE A 84 4.66 -1.27 -4.79
CA ILE A 84 3.86 -1.41 -6.01
C ILE A 84 3.11 -0.12 -6.38
N TYR A 85 2.78 0.70 -5.41
CA TYR A 85 2.08 1.97 -5.63
C TYR A 85 3.02 3.18 -5.69
N SER A 86 4.34 2.98 -5.63
CA SER A 86 5.30 4.09 -5.65
C SER A 86 5.22 4.93 -6.93
N ALA A 87 4.87 4.31 -8.06
CA ALA A 87 4.60 5.02 -9.31
C ALA A 87 3.38 5.96 -9.22
N GLY A 88 2.41 5.69 -8.34
CA GLY A 88 1.27 6.58 -8.12
C GLY A 88 1.68 7.97 -7.63
N ARG A 89 2.73 8.05 -6.83
CA ARG A 89 3.27 9.32 -6.33
C ARG A 89 4.40 9.91 -7.18
N ASP A 90 5.07 9.11 -8.00
CA ASP A 90 6.18 9.56 -8.84
C ASP A 90 6.41 8.58 -10.01
N VAL A 91 5.58 8.70 -11.03
CA VAL A 91 5.61 7.85 -12.24
C VAL A 91 6.98 7.93 -12.92
N MET A 92 7.52 9.13 -13.09
CA MET A 92 8.75 9.32 -13.85
C MET A 92 9.98 8.78 -13.13
N ARG A 93 10.02 8.85 -11.81
CA ARG A 93 11.08 8.23 -11.02
C ARG A 93 11.09 6.72 -11.20
N MET A 94 9.93 6.10 -11.13
CA MET A 94 9.83 4.64 -11.24
C MET A 94 10.10 4.16 -12.67
N ARG A 95 9.58 4.88 -13.67
CA ARG A 95 9.82 4.56 -15.08
C ARG A 95 11.29 4.70 -15.49
N ASN A 96 12.00 5.67 -14.95
CA ASN A 96 13.39 5.98 -15.31
C ASN A 96 14.39 5.41 -14.30
N ALA A 97 14.01 4.44 -13.49
CA ALA A 97 14.92 3.80 -12.56
C ALA A 97 16.06 3.08 -13.34
N ASP A 98 17.28 3.27 -12.90
CA ASP A 98 18.50 2.85 -13.60
C ASP A 98 18.65 1.33 -13.75
N TRP A 99 17.94 0.55 -12.94
CA TRP A 99 17.93 -0.92 -13.08
C TRP A 99 17.16 -1.42 -14.31
N HIS A 100 16.29 -0.61 -14.93
CA HIS A 100 15.51 -1.06 -16.07
C HIS A 100 16.38 -1.40 -17.27
N ASP A 101 17.41 -0.64 -17.54
CA ASP A 101 18.29 -0.86 -18.69
C ASP A 101 19.05 -2.20 -18.66
N LYS A 102 19.29 -2.74 -17.45
CA LYS A 102 20.15 -3.92 -17.27
C LYS A 102 19.43 -5.14 -16.74
N TYR A 103 18.37 -4.95 -15.96
CA TYR A 103 17.79 -6.02 -15.17
C TYR A 103 16.29 -6.27 -15.42
N THR A 104 15.63 -5.39 -16.15
CA THR A 104 14.24 -5.63 -16.54
C THR A 104 14.21 -6.36 -17.89
N LEU A 105 13.58 -7.52 -17.93
CA LEU A 105 13.38 -8.27 -19.19
C LEU A 105 12.61 -7.40 -20.19
N GLN A 106 12.95 -7.49 -21.46
CA GLN A 106 12.31 -6.74 -22.54
C GLN A 106 10.78 -6.97 -22.55
N SER A 107 10.33 -8.20 -22.38
CA SER A 107 8.91 -8.53 -22.33
C SER A 107 8.19 -7.91 -21.13
N LEU A 108 8.87 -7.81 -19.99
CA LEU A 108 8.34 -7.13 -18.80
C LEU A 108 8.29 -5.62 -19.01
N TRP A 109 9.31 -5.06 -19.65
CA TRP A 109 9.32 -3.63 -20.01
C TRP A 109 8.19 -3.27 -20.97
N GLU A 110 7.94 -4.12 -21.96
CA GLU A 110 6.80 -3.95 -22.88
C GLU A 110 5.45 -4.03 -22.14
N PHE A 111 5.34 -4.91 -21.16
CA PHE A 111 4.17 -5.01 -20.31
C PHE A 111 3.94 -3.76 -19.45
N TYR A 112 5.01 -3.05 -19.08
CA TYR A 112 4.92 -1.78 -18.32
C TYR A 112 4.51 -0.57 -19.16
N GLN A 113 4.46 -0.68 -20.49
CA GLN A 113 4.09 0.48 -21.30
C GLN A 113 2.62 0.84 -21.11
N PRO A 114 2.29 2.15 -21.06
CA PRO A 114 0.92 2.61 -20.85
C PRO A 114 -0.06 1.97 -21.81
N ASN A 115 -1.04 1.27 -21.27
CA ASN A 115 -2.03 0.53 -22.04
C ASN A 115 -3.33 0.43 -21.23
N ARG A 116 -4.47 0.81 -21.83
CA ARG A 116 -5.78 0.75 -21.19
C ARG A 116 -6.24 -0.67 -20.84
N TYR A 117 -5.69 -1.67 -21.49
CA TYR A 117 -6.13 -3.06 -21.39
C TYR A 117 -5.11 -3.95 -20.67
N ALA A 118 -3.93 -3.42 -20.36
CA ALA A 118 -2.88 -4.17 -19.70
C ALA A 118 -2.79 -3.79 -18.22
N HIS A 119 -2.77 -4.79 -17.37
CA HIS A 119 -2.58 -4.63 -15.94
C HIS A 119 -1.17 -4.09 -15.58
N GLY A 120 -0.21 -4.19 -16.49
CA GLY A 120 1.19 -3.81 -16.26
C GLY A 120 1.44 -2.32 -16.10
N ALA A 121 0.60 -1.46 -16.71
CA ALA A 121 0.71 -0.01 -16.57
C ALA A 121 -0.63 0.66 -16.86
N TYR A 122 -1.21 1.30 -15.88
CA TYR A 122 -2.53 1.93 -15.96
C TYR A 122 -2.48 3.46 -15.77
N TRP A 123 -1.30 4.06 -15.98
CA TRP A 123 -1.11 5.52 -15.84
C TRP A 123 -1.49 6.30 -17.11
N PHE A 124 -2.31 5.71 -17.97
CA PHE A 124 -2.62 6.26 -19.29
C PHE A 124 -3.25 7.65 -19.21
N ASP A 125 -4.21 7.84 -18.32
CA ASP A 125 -4.92 9.10 -18.09
C ASP A 125 -4.50 9.77 -16.76
N TRP A 126 -3.34 9.39 -16.19
CA TRP A 126 -2.87 9.91 -14.93
C TRP A 126 -2.46 11.37 -15.04
N THR A 127 -3.00 12.21 -14.18
CA THR A 127 -2.75 13.65 -14.17
C THR A 127 -1.80 14.04 -13.05
N THR A 128 -1.27 15.26 -13.12
CA THR A 128 -0.51 15.86 -12.01
C THR A 128 -1.34 15.94 -10.73
N GLU A 129 -2.65 16.12 -10.88
CA GLU A 129 -3.58 16.18 -9.74
C GLU A 129 -3.67 14.83 -9.03
N ASP A 130 -3.71 13.73 -9.79
CA ASP A 130 -3.67 12.37 -9.25
C ASP A 130 -2.35 12.10 -8.53
N GLU A 131 -1.24 12.50 -9.12
CA GLU A 131 0.09 12.34 -8.52
C GLU A 131 0.24 13.12 -7.20
N VAL A 132 -0.26 14.37 -7.16
CA VAL A 132 -0.28 15.19 -5.94
C VAL A 132 -1.18 14.54 -4.87
N ALA A 133 -2.34 14.04 -5.23
CA ALA A 133 -3.22 13.32 -4.31
C ALA A 133 -2.53 12.07 -3.77
N TRP A 134 -1.84 11.31 -4.61
CA TRP A 134 -1.06 10.14 -4.19
C TRP A 134 0.10 10.47 -3.27
N LYS A 135 0.82 11.56 -3.49
CA LYS A 135 1.87 12.02 -2.56
C LYS A 135 1.32 12.29 -1.16
N LYS A 136 0.14 12.91 -1.08
CA LYS A 136 -0.55 13.16 0.21
C LYS A 136 -1.06 11.88 0.84
N PHE A 137 -1.71 11.03 0.06
CA PHE A 137 -2.21 9.74 0.51
C PHE A 137 -1.08 8.84 1.03
N TYR A 138 0.05 8.81 0.34
CA TYR A 138 1.22 8.05 0.76
C TYR A 138 1.73 8.45 2.14
N GLN A 139 1.77 9.77 2.42
CA GLN A 139 2.16 10.25 3.72
C GLN A 139 1.22 9.75 4.82
N VAL A 140 -0.08 9.82 4.58
CA VAL A 140 -1.10 9.32 5.52
C VAL A 140 -0.97 7.81 5.73
N TRP A 141 -0.70 7.08 4.66
CA TRP A 141 -0.50 5.63 4.73
C TRP A 141 0.75 5.24 5.51
N MET A 142 1.87 5.88 5.24
CA MET A 142 3.11 5.71 6.00
C MET A 142 2.92 6.05 7.48
N ASP A 143 2.24 7.14 7.78
CA ASP A 143 1.89 7.55 9.14
C ASP A 143 1.06 6.48 9.87
N PHE A 144 0.10 5.86 9.18
CA PHE A 144 -0.71 4.79 9.77
C PHE A 144 0.15 3.54 10.06
N VAL A 145 0.96 3.12 9.11
CA VAL A 145 1.79 1.91 9.25
C VAL A 145 2.82 2.07 10.37
N VAL A 146 3.46 3.23 10.50
CA VAL A 146 4.41 3.48 11.58
C VAL A 146 3.72 3.58 12.94
N ASP A 147 2.55 4.23 13.03
CA ASP A 147 1.79 4.31 14.28
C ASP A 147 1.29 2.93 14.71
N PHE A 148 0.81 2.11 13.78
CA PHE A 148 0.42 0.73 14.03
C PHE A 148 1.61 -0.11 14.56
N LYS A 149 2.78 -0.03 13.92
CA LYS A 149 4.01 -0.67 14.39
C LYS A 149 4.40 -0.19 15.78
N ASN A 150 4.37 1.12 16.03
CA ASN A 150 4.73 1.70 17.33
C ASN A 150 3.79 1.27 18.46
N ALA A 151 2.54 1.00 18.14
CA ALA A 151 1.56 0.45 19.07
C ALA A 151 1.73 -1.07 19.33
N GLY A 152 2.71 -1.73 18.72
CA GLY A 152 2.96 -3.16 18.83
C GLY A 152 2.34 -4.01 17.72
N GLY A 153 1.82 -3.39 16.68
CA GLY A 153 1.29 -4.06 15.49
C GLY A 153 2.37 -4.76 14.67
N ARG A 154 1.98 -5.83 13.98
CA ARG A 154 2.88 -6.61 13.13
C ARG A 154 2.76 -6.15 11.68
N VAL A 155 3.87 -5.67 11.15
CA VAL A 155 4.01 -5.27 9.75
C VAL A 155 4.98 -6.23 9.09
N THR A 156 4.58 -6.82 7.95
CA THR A 156 5.41 -7.66 7.10
C THR A 156 5.91 -6.89 5.89
N THR A 157 6.61 -7.55 5.00
CA THR A 157 7.15 -6.95 3.78
C THR A 157 6.82 -7.81 2.57
N GLY A 158 6.24 -7.19 1.57
CA GLY A 158 6.00 -7.74 0.26
C GLY A 158 6.17 -6.66 -0.80
N SER A 159 6.58 -7.01 -2.00
CA SER A 159 6.82 -6.02 -3.06
C SER A 159 5.73 -5.99 -4.12
N ASP A 160 5.00 -7.10 -4.27
CA ASP A 160 4.01 -7.27 -5.35
C ASP A 160 4.59 -6.91 -6.73
N SER A 161 5.88 -7.27 -6.95
CA SER A 161 6.62 -6.91 -8.16
C SER A 161 6.12 -7.67 -9.38
N GLY A 162 6.38 -7.11 -10.58
CA GLY A 162 6.04 -7.71 -11.86
C GLY A 162 5.14 -6.83 -12.71
N PHE A 163 4.69 -5.67 -12.20
CA PHE A 163 3.95 -4.66 -12.95
C PHE A 163 4.25 -3.25 -12.38
N ILE A 164 3.78 -2.21 -13.06
CA ILE A 164 3.90 -0.80 -12.65
C ILE A 164 5.35 -0.39 -12.36
N TYR A 165 6.26 -0.73 -13.27
CA TYR A 165 7.70 -0.44 -13.17
C TYR A 165 8.41 -1.09 -11.98
N GLN A 166 7.79 -2.10 -11.32
CA GLN A 166 8.42 -2.83 -10.23
C GLN A 166 9.07 -4.12 -10.71
N THR A 167 10.39 -4.13 -10.75
CA THR A 167 11.20 -5.29 -11.16
C THR A 167 11.48 -6.20 -9.98
N TYR A 168 11.40 -7.50 -10.20
CA TYR A 168 11.69 -8.51 -9.17
C TYR A 168 13.08 -8.31 -8.54
N GLY A 169 13.17 -8.46 -7.24
CA GLY A 169 14.36 -8.19 -6.46
C GLY A 169 14.50 -6.72 -6.08
N PHE A 170 14.56 -5.81 -7.03
CA PHE A 170 14.65 -4.37 -6.78
C PHE A 170 13.42 -3.81 -6.06
N GLY A 171 12.23 -4.25 -6.45
CA GLY A 171 11.01 -3.87 -5.76
C GLY A 171 11.01 -4.28 -4.29
N TYR A 172 11.62 -5.43 -3.94
CA TYR A 172 11.71 -5.83 -2.55
C TYR A 172 12.68 -4.93 -1.75
N VAL A 173 13.83 -4.58 -2.31
CA VAL A 173 14.75 -3.63 -1.68
C VAL A 173 14.05 -2.27 -1.47
N LEU A 174 13.33 -1.81 -2.47
CA LEU A 174 12.56 -0.57 -2.36
C LEU A 174 11.50 -0.63 -1.26
N GLU A 175 10.83 -1.76 -1.05
CA GLU A 175 9.89 -1.92 0.07
C GLU A 175 10.55 -1.72 1.43
N LEU A 176 11.77 -2.26 1.60
CA LEU A 176 12.54 -2.06 2.83
C LEU A 176 12.93 -0.58 3.02
N GLU A 177 13.33 0.09 1.96
CA GLU A 177 13.63 1.52 1.98
C GLU A 177 12.40 2.37 2.30
N MET A 178 11.24 2.01 1.76
CA MET A 178 9.98 2.72 2.01
C MET A 178 9.48 2.57 3.44
N LEU A 179 9.71 1.42 4.07
CA LEU A 179 9.45 1.28 5.51
C LEU A 179 10.38 2.18 6.35
N GLN A 180 11.65 2.34 5.95
CA GLN A 180 12.54 3.32 6.58
C GLN A 180 12.07 4.76 6.34
N GLU A 181 11.64 5.09 5.13
CA GLU A 181 11.04 6.40 4.81
C GLU A 181 9.81 6.67 5.69
N ALA A 182 9.00 5.66 5.96
CA ALA A 182 7.86 5.76 6.86
C ALA A 182 8.25 6.00 8.34
N GLY A 183 9.50 5.70 8.72
CA GLY A 183 10.00 5.92 10.08
C GLY A 183 10.33 4.64 10.87
N PHE A 184 10.48 3.51 10.20
CA PHE A 184 10.99 2.30 10.84
C PHE A 184 12.50 2.39 11.04
N HIS A 185 12.96 1.97 12.22
CA HIS A 185 14.38 1.74 12.43
C HIS A 185 14.87 0.54 11.58
N PRO A 186 16.11 0.53 11.05
CA PRO A 186 16.59 -0.58 10.20
C PRO A 186 16.39 -1.98 10.79
N LEU A 187 16.56 -2.17 12.09
CA LEU A 187 16.32 -3.46 12.75
C LEU A 187 14.83 -3.84 12.81
N GLU A 188 13.92 -2.84 12.81
CA GLU A 188 12.49 -3.10 12.73
C GLU A 188 12.09 -3.53 11.31
N VAL A 189 12.73 -2.94 10.30
CA VAL A 189 12.56 -3.38 8.89
C VAL A 189 13.01 -4.83 8.73
N ILE A 190 14.18 -5.18 9.26
CA ILE A 190 14.67 -6.57 9.23
C ILE A 190 13.70 -7.51 9.97
N ARG A 191 13.18 -7.11 11.11
CA ARG A 191 12.17 -7.90 11.85
C ARG A 191 10.89 -8.09 11.01
N SER A 192 10.42 -7.06 10.32
CA SER A 192 9.29 -7.15 9.40
C SER A 192 9.56 -8.13 8.26
N ALA A 193 10.75 -8.06 7.68
CA ALA A 193 11.18 -8.87 6.55
C ALA A 193 11.47 -10.35 6.90
N THR A 194 11.58 -10.70 8.17
CA THR A 194 11.97 -12.05 8.63
C THR A 194 10.98 -12.60 9.65
N TYR A 195 11.09 -12.16 10.90
CA TYR A 195 10.33 -12.71 12.02
C TYR A 195 8.81 -12.57 11.87
N TYR A 196 8.35 -11.40 11.49
CA TYR A 196 6.90 -11.20 11.28
C TYR A 196 6.39 -11.89 10.03
N GLY A 197 7.20 -11.98 8.98
CA GLY A 197 6.88 -12.79 7.80
C GLY A 197 6.69 -14.26 8.14
N ALA A 198 7.62 -14.84 8.92
CA ALA A 198 7.51 -16.22 9.40
C ALA A 198 6.26 -16.45 10.25
N GLN A 199 5.93 -15.50 11.13
CA GLN A 199 4.70 -15.58 11.93
C GLN A 199 3.43 -15.52 11.05
N ALA A 200 3.43 -14.70 10.00
CA ALA A 200 2.31 -14.60 9.07
C ALA A 200 2.09 -15.90 8.30
N LEU A 201 3.18 -16.61 7.98
CA LEU A 201 3.15 -17.91 7.30
C LEU A 201 2.96 -19.09 8.27
N HIS A 202 2.79 -18.84 9.56
CA HIS A 202 2.75 -19.87 10.61
C HIS A 202 4.02 -20.75 10.70
N GLU A 203 5.16 -20.21 10.29
CA GLU A 203 6.45 -20.89 10.38
C GLU A 203 7.10 -20.63 11.74
N PRO A 204 7.20 -21.63 12.63
CA PRO A 204 7.66 -21.43 14.01
C PRO A 204 9.16 -21.19 14.15
N LYS A 205 9.92 -21.35 13.07
CA LYS A 205 11.40 -21.29 13.06
C LYS A 205 11.96 -20.27 12.07
N GLY A 206 11.15 -19.29 11.71
CA GLY A 206 11.59 -18.22 10.80
C GLY A 206 12.72 -17.36 11.34
#